data_42ce97dcf3f4876006d4d3cc1514800c
#
_entry.id   42ce97dcf3f4876006d4d3cc1514800c
#
_cell.length_a   1.000
_cell.length_b   1.000
_cell.length_c   1.000
_cell.angle_alpha   90.00
_cell.angle_beta   90.00
_cell.angle_gamma   90.00
#
_symmetry.space_group_name_H-M   'P 1'
#
loop_
_entity.id
_entity.type
_entity.pdbx_description
1 polymer ?
#
loop_
_entity_poly.entity_id
_entity_poly.type
_entity_poly.pdbx_seq_one_letter_code
_entity_poly.pdbx_strand_id
1 'polypeptide(L)'
;MDSAPTFAFAITYDPDSVRAAARTLFLMQQRRMLRFTLGSLIFSSLVFAGLAWYLSFFWLLWVPLGFLVLDIVLRLFMRWAVARRLDRTMTGKSAQIQFSDTSFSIASESGSHNLPWKSFKSTRRDAKNLLLCLPRPAAIVIPAATVPEGALEFAEARVRDANAAV
;
A
#
# COMPACT_ATOMS: atom_id res chain seq x y z
N MET A 1 -10.88 25.50 17.35
CA MET A 1 -9.57 26.18 17.51
C MET A 1 -8.60 25.39 16.66
N ASP A 2 -8.27 25.91 15.48
CA ASP A 2 -7.26 25.27 14.62
C ASP A 2 -5.89 25.56 15.23
N SER A 3 -5.24 24.49 15.71
CA SER A 3 -3.85 24.60 16.18
C SER A 3 -2.97 24.96 14.99
N ALA A 4 -2.08 25.94 15.19
CA ALA A 4 -1.14 26.33 14.15
C ALA A 4 -0.35 25.10 13.65
N PRO A 5 -0.07 24.97 12.34
CA PRO A 5 0.67 23.85 11.82
C PRO A 5 2.10 23.86 12.36
N THR A 6 2.53 22.72 12.90
CA THR A 6 3.90 22.55 13.39
C THR A 6 4.90 22.45 12.23
N PHE A 7 4.47 21.83 11.11
CA PHE A 7 5.23 21.74 9.86
C PHE A 7 4.29 21.99 8.68
N ALA A 8 4.74 22.85 7.76
CA ALA A 8 4.05 23.09 6.49
C ALA A 8 5.09 23.09 5.35
N PHE A 9 4.90 22.22 4.37
CA PHE A 9 5.82 22.08 3.24
C PHE A 9 5.10 21.57 1.99
N ALA A 10 5.69 21.88 0.84
CA ALA A 10 5.24 21.37 -0.44
C ALA A 10 6.04 20.10 -0.80
N ILE A 11 5.33 19.10 -1.31
CA ILE A 11 5.94 17.91 -1.87
C ILE A 11 5.72 17.86 -3.38
N THR A 12 6.69 17.30 -4.09
CA THR A 12 6.56 16.97 -5.51
C THR A 12 6.82 15.47 -5.67
N TYR A 13 5.92 14.79 -6.35
CA TYR A 13 6.02 13.35 -6.56
C TYR A 13 6.95 13.04 -7.73
N ASP A 14 8.16 12.56 -7.39
CA ASP A 14 9.13 12.03 -8.36
C ASP A 14 8.72 10.61 -8.80
N PRO A 15 8.93 10.24 -10.08
CA PRO A 15 8.58 8.91 -10.60
C PRO A 15 9.22 7.76 -9.81
N ASP A 16 10.44 7.94 -9.30
CA ASP A 16 11.12 6.90 -8.52
C ASP A 16 10.50 6.70 -7.14
N SER A 17 10.08 7.78 -6.47
CA SER A 17 9.38 7.71 -5.20
C SER A 17 8.01 7.06 -5.34
N VAL A 18 7.27 7.39 -6.43
CA VAL A 18 5.97 6.79 -6.74
C VAL A 18 6.11 5.29 -7.00
N ARG A 19 7.13 4.86 -7.77
CA ARG A 19 7.38 3.44 -8.03
C ARG A 19 7.80 2.66 -6.77
N ALA A 20 8.63 3.26 -5.90
CA ALA A 20 9.00 2.67 -4.62
C ALA A 20 7.77 2.49 -3.73
N ALA A 21 6.92 3.52 -3.61
CA ALA A 21 5.67 3.45 -2.87
C ALA A 21 4.72 2.36 -3.42
N ALA A 22 4.56 2.29 -4.74
CA ALA A 22 3.75 1.26 -5.38
C ALA A 22 4.23 -0.16 -5.04
N ARG A 23 5.55 -0.38 -5.02
CA ARG A 23 6.14 -1.68 -4.60
C ARG A 23 5.80 -2.00 -3.15
N THR A 24 5.97 -1.04 -2.25
CA THR A 24 5.72 -1.25 -0.81
C THR A 24 4.25 -1.51 -0.53
N LEU A 25 3.34 -0.77 -1.16
CA LEU A 25 1.89 -0.99 -1.07
C LEU A 25 1.50 -2.37 -1.60
N PHE A 26 2.05 -2.76 -2.74
CA PHE A 26 1.80 -4.07 -3.33
C PHE A 26 2.28 -5.20 -2.41
N LEU A 27 3.48 -5.09 -1.84
CA LEU A 27 4.02 -6.08 -0.91
C LEU A 27 3.18 -6.22 0.36
N MET A 28 2.62 -5.12 0.87
CA MET A 28 1.71 -5.16 2.01
C MET A 28 0.44 -5.96 1.71
N GLN A 29 -0.15 -5.73 0.54
CA GLN A 29 -1.36 -6.41 0.11
C GLN A 29 -1.09 -7.89 -0.23
N GLN A 30 0.08 -8.18 -0.81
CA GLN A 30 0.46 -9.52 -1.22
C GLN A 30 0.62 -10.49 -0.04
N ARG A 31 1.15 -10.06 1.11
CA ARG A 31 1.31 -10.94 2.29
C ARG A 31 -0.01 -11.54 2.75
N ARG A 32 -1.09 -10.77 2.71
CA ARG A 32 -2.43 -11.25 3.07
C ARG A 32 -2.99 -12.21 2.00
N MET A 33 -2.81 -11.88 0.73
CA MET A 33 -3.29 -12.70 -0.39
C MET A 33 -2.52 -14.02 -0.52
N LEU A 34 -1.21 -14.03 -0.20
CA LEU A 34 -0.38 -15.23 -0.32
C LEU A 34 -0.91 -16.39 0.53
N ARG A 35 -1.38 -16.11 1.75
CA ARG A 35 -1.97 -17.13 2.63
C ARG A 35 -3.24 -17.74 2.03
N PHE A 36 -4.10 -16.92 1.45
CA PHE A 36 -5.31 -17.39 0.77
C PHE A 36 -4.98 -18.22 -0.47
N THR A 37 -4.00 -17.79 -1.26
CA THR A 37 -3.60 -18.51 -2.48
C THR A 37 -2.97 -19.86 -2.16
N LEU A 38 -2.09 -19.94 -1.15
CA LEU A 38 -1.50 -21.21 -0.72
C LEU A 38 -2.59 -22.15 -0.22
N GLY A 39 -3.53 -21.70 0.61
CA GLY A 39 -4.65 -22.51 1.07
C GLY A 39 -5.53 -23.00 -0.08
N SER A 40 -5.89 -22.12 -1.01
CA SER A 40 -6.67 -22.47 -2.19
C SER A 40 -5.93 -23.45 -3.12
N LEU A 41 -4.62 -23.28 -3.30
CA LEU A 41 -3.80 -24.16 -4.13
C LEU A 41 -3.73 -25.57 -3.52
N ILE A 42 -3.49 -25.69 -2.22
CA ILE A 42 -3.46 -26.99 -1.51
C ILE A 42 -4.83 -27.67 -1.63
N PHE A 43 -5.90 -26.93 -1.35
CA PHE A 43 -7.25 -27.48 -1.42
C PHE A 43 -7.60 -27.93 -2.85
N SER A 44 -7.34 -27.11 -3.86
CA SER A 44 -7.61 -27.48 -5.26
C SER A 44 -6.77 -28.69 -5.69
N SER A 45 -5.49 -28.75 -5.29
CA SER A 45 -4.63 -29.90 -5.62
C SER A 45 -5.16 -31.21 -5.03
N LEU A 46 -5.65 -31.20 -3.80
CA LEU A 46 -6.25 -32.38 -3.17
C LEU A 46 -7.55 -32.82 -3.88
N VAL A 47 -8.41 -31.85 -4.22
CA VAL A 47 -9.67 -32.15 -4.94
C VAL A 47 -9.37 -32.73 -6.32
N PHE A 48 -8.47 -32.11 -7.09
CA PHE A 48 -8.14 -32.60 -8.43
C PHE A 48 -7.37 -33.93 -8.40
N ALA A 49 -6.55 -34.20 -7.39
CA ALA A 49 -5.91 -35.47 -7.20
C ALA A 49 -6.96 -36.58 -6.92
N GLY A 50 -7.93 -36.33 -6.05
CA GLY A 50 -9.04 -37.25 -5.79
C GLY A 50 -9.89 -37.53 -7.04
N LEU A 51 -10.22 -36.51 -7.81
CA LEU A 51 -10.95 -36.63 -9.07
C LEU A 51 -10.14 -37.37 -10.14
N ALA A 52 -8.85 -37.11 -10.26
CA ALA A 52 -7.97 -37.81 -11.21
C ALA A 52 -7.91 -39.30 -10.90
N TRP A 53 -7.83 -39.66 -9.62
CA TRP A 53 -7.88 -41.05 -9.16
C TRP A 53 -9.22 -41.71 -9.47
N TYR A 54 -10.32 -41.04 -9.12
CA TYR A 54 -11.67 -41.59 -9.30
C TYR A 54 -12.06 -41.77 -10.77
N LEU A 55 -11.70 -40.80 -11.62
CA LEU A 55 -12.06 -40.79 -13.04
C LEU A 55 -10.99 -41.42 -13.95
N SER A 56 -9.84 -41.82 -13.40
CA SER A 56 -8.65 -42.29 -14.15
C SER A 56 -8.12 -41.31 -15.20
N PHE A 57 -8.42 -40.02 -15.03
CA PHE A 57 -7.97 -38.95 -15.93
C PHE A 57 -6.77 -38.19 -15.34
N PHE A 58 -5.58 -38.71 -15.52
CA PHE A 58 -4.35 -38.13 -14.96
C PHE A 58 -4.01 -36.72 -15.47
N TRP A 59 -4.53 -36.30 -16.62
CA TRP A 59 -4.35 -34.94 -17.09
C TRP A 59 -4.95 -33.88 -16.16
N LEU A 60 -5.93 -34.22 -15.32
CA LEU A 60 -6.51 -33.33 -14.31
C LEU A 60 -5.48 -32.81 -13.29
N LEU A 61 -4.35 -33.49 -13.12
CA LEU A 61 -3.27 -33.05 -12.26
C LEU A 61 -2.57 -31.79 -12.78
N TRP A 62 -2.70 -31.47 -14.07
CA TRP A 62 -2.17 -30.24 -14.66
C TRP A 62 -3.03 -29.01 -14.39
N VAL A 63 -4.30 -29.18 -14.00
CA VAL A 63 -5.22 -28.09 -13.75
C VAL A 63 -4.76 -27.17 -12.61
N PRO A 64 -4.35 -27.67 -11.43
CA PRO A 64 -3.80 -26.83 -10.37
C PRO A 64 -2.55 -26.07 -10.81
N LEU A 65 -1.70 -26.67 -11.63
CA LEU A 65 -0.52 -26.02 -12.19
C LEU A 65 -0.90 -24.86 -13.11
N GLY A 66 -1.90 -25.05 -13.98
CA GLY A 66 -2.46 -24.00 -14.82
C GLY A 66 -3.00 -22.83 -14.02
N PHE A 67 -3.73 -23.11 -12.93
CA PHE A 67 -4.21 -22.06 -12.01
C PHE A 67 -3.05 -21.31 -11.33
N LEU A 68 -1.98 -22.01 -10.93
CA LEU A 68 -0.80 -21.37 -10.36
C LEU A 68 -0.13 -20.41 -11.35
N VAL A 69 0.06 -20.84 -12.57
CA VAL A 69 0.65 -20.01 -13.64
C VAL A 69 -0.23 -18.78 -13.89
N LEU A 70 -1.54 -18.97 -14.01
CA LEU A 70 -2.50 -17.91 -14.20
C LEU A 70 -2.48 -16.89 -13.05
N ASP A 71 -2.43 -17.35 -11.79
CA ASP A 71 -2.33 -16.49 -10.61
C ASP A 71 -1.05 -15.64 -10.63
N ILE A 72 0.09 -16.24 -11.01
CA ILE A 72 1.36 -15.51 -11.14
C ILE A 72 1.26 -14.43 -12.23
N VAL A 73 0.72 -14.78 -13.41
CA VAL A 73 0.55 -13.85 -14.53
C VAL A 73 -0.36 -12.69 -14.14
N LEU A 74 -1.51 -12.98 -13.51
CA LEU A 74 -2.45 -11.96 -13.03
C LEU A 74 -1.79 -11.02 -12.01
N ARG A 75 -0.99 -11.54 -11.09
CA ARG A 75 -0.26 -10.70 -10.10
C ARG A 75 0.76 -9.79 -10.75
N LEU A 76 1.51 -10.30 -11.72
CA LEU A 76 2.47 -9.50 -12.47
C LEU A 76 1.76 -8.39 -13.26
N PHE A 77 0.66 -8.74 -13.92
CA PHE A 77 -0.17 -7.78 -14.65
C PHE A 77 -0.77 -6.70 -13.73
N MET A 78 -1.38 -7.11 -12.61
CA MET A 78 -1.92 -6.17 -11.63
C MET A 78 -0.85 -5.25 -11.06
N ARG A 79 0.34 -5.78 -10.76
CA ARG A 79 1.48 -4.98 -10.30
C ARG A 79 1.87 -3.93 -11.34
N TRP A 80 1.97 -4.32 -12.60
CA TRP A 80 2.29 -3.42 -13.70
C TRP A 80 1.19 -2.36 -13.90
N ALA A 81 -0.08 -2.76 -13.90
CA ALA A 81 -1.22 -1.87 -14.07
C ALA A 81 -1.32 -0.83 -12.94
N VAL A 82 -1.16 -1.26 -11.68
CA VAL A 82 -1.16 -0.35 -10.51
C VAL A 82 0.01 0.62 -10.57
N ALA A 83 1.22 0.14 -10.86
CA ALA A 83 2.40 1.01 -10.98
C ALA A 83 2.20 2.06 -12.10
N ARG A 84 1.69 1.64 -13.26
CA ARG A 84 1.43 2.54 -14.39
C ARG A 84 0.31 3.55 -14.11
N ARG A 85 -0.72 3.14 -13.37
CA ARG A 85 -1.80 4.03 -12.95
C ARG A 85 -1.29 5.09 -11.97
N LEU A 86 -0.54 4.69 -10.96
CA LEU A 86 0.05 5.61 -9.97
C LEU A 86 1.02 6.58 -10.63
N ASP A 87 1.87 6.09 -11.52
CA ASP A 87 2.80 6.93 -12.28
C ASP A 87 2.06 8.03 -13.04
N ARG A 88 1.00 7.68 -13.78
CA ARG A 88 0.20 8.65 -14.53
C ARG A 88 -0.58 9.65 -13.67
N THR A 89 -0.99 9.23 -12.47
CA THR A 89 -1.87 10.07 -11.63
C THR A 89 -1.11 10.93 -10.65
N MET A 90 0.08 10.54 -10.24
CA MET A 90 0.84 11.21 -9.19
C MET A 90 2.12 11.91 -9.67
N THR A 91 2.79 11.35 -10.67
CA THR A 91 4.07 11.91 -11.15
C THR A 91 3.93 13.35 -11.63
N GLY A 92 4.82 14.22 -11.17
CA GLY A 92 4.84 15.65 -11.51
C GLY A 92 3.78 16.50 -10.81
N LYS A 93 2.91 15.90 -9.99
CA LYS A 93 1.96 16.67 -9.19
C LYS A 93 2.58 17.13 -7.89
N SER A 94 2.17 18.32 -7.46
CA SER A 94 2.53 18.88 -6.17
C SER A 94 1.37 18.78 -5.19
N ALA A 95 1.69 18.64 -3.92
CA ALA A 95 0.73 18.73 -2.84
C ALA A 95 1.35 19.50 -1.68
N GLN A 96 0.53 20.29 -0.99
CA GLN A 96 0.91 20.93 0.25
C GLN A 96 0.52 20.03 1.41
N ILE A 97 1.48 19.75 2.27
CA ILE A 97 1.27 18.97 3.48
C ILE A 97 1.44 19.88 4.69
N GLN A 98 0.55 19.70 5.66
CA GLN A 98 0.61 20.38 6.95
C GLN A 98 0.44 19.35 8.06
N PHE A 99 1.38 19.34 8.98
CA PHE A 99 1.30 18.58 10.22
C PHE A 99 0.95 19.52 11.35
N SER A 100 -0.13 19.24 12.04
CA SER A 100 -0.48 19.89 13.30
C SER A 100 -0.45 18.86 14.44
N ASP A 101 -0.57 19.33 15.67
CA ASP A 101 -0.60 18.47 16.84
C ASP A 101 -1.76 17.47 16.82
N THR A 102 -2.88 17.81 16.20
CA THR A 102 -4.12 17.05 16.22
C THR A 102 -4.43 16.36 14.90
N SER A 103 -3.89 16.85 13.78
CA SER A 103 -4.30 16.40 12.46
C SER A 103 -3.20 16.52 11.41
N PHE A 104 -3.39 15.74 10.36
CA PHE A 104 -2.65 15.76 9.10
C PHE A 104 -3.54 16.38 8.02
N SER A 105 -3.05 17.40 7.35
CA SER A 105 -3.73 18.00 6.20
C SER A 105 -2.91 17.82 4.93
N ILE A 106 -3.59 17.49 3.85
CA ILE A 106 -3.02 17.46 2.51
C ILE A 106 -3.92 18.25 1.56
N ALA A 107 -3.36 19.20 0.87
CA ALA A 107 -4.03 19.98 -0.17
C ALA A 107 -3.33 19.74 -1.51
N SER A 108 -4.10 19.35 -2.53
CA SER A 108 -3.64 19.09 -3.89
C SER A 108 -4.61 19.69 -4.90
N GLU A 109 -4.28 19.67 -6.17
CA GLU A 109 -5.19 20.09 -7.25
C GLU A 109 -6.53 19.34 -7.24
N SER A 110 -6.55 18.13 -6.72
CA SER A 110 -7.76 17.28 -6.64
C SER A 110 -8.62 17.54 -5.40
N GLY A 111 -8.19 18.41 -4.48
CA GLY A 111 -8.90 18.76 -3.26
C GLY A 111 -8.02 18.81 -2.02
N SER A 112 -8.63 19.15 -0.89
CA SER A 112 -7.98 19.16 0.41
C SER A 112 -8.63 18.15 1.34
N HIS A 113 -7.80 17.44 2.10
CA HIS A 113 -8.24 16.48 3.11
C HIS A 113 -7.55 16.79 4.43
N ASN A 114 -8.35 16.80 5.50
CA ASN A 114 -7.85 16.92 6.86
C ASN A 114 -8.23 15.66 7.63
N LEU A 115 -7.22 14.95 8.13
CA LEU A 115 -7.37 13.65 8.78
C LEU A 115 -6.76 13.72 10.19
N PRO A 116 -7.53 13.40 11.25
CA PRO A 116 -6.95 13.28 12.58
C PRO A 116 -5.95 12.11 12.64
N TRP A 117 -4.90 12.21 13.46
CA TRP A 117 -3.86 11.19 13.56
C TRP A 117 -4.40 9.79 13.89
N LYS A 118 -5.49 9.68 14.64
CA LYS A 118 -6.20 8.43 14.93
C LYS A 118 -6.77 7.71 13.71
N SER A 119 -6.88 8.40 12.57
CA SER A 119 -7.33 7.78 11.31
C SER A 119 -6.26 6.89 10.69
N PHE A 120 -5.01 7.00 11.13
CA PHE A 120 -3.91 6.20 10.63
C PHE A 120 -3.68 5.00 11.54
N LYS A 121 -3.65 3.80 10.96
CA LYS A 121 -3.42 2.55 11.69
C LYS A 121 -1.95 2.34 12.04
N SER A 122 -1.06 2.75 11.17
CA SER A 122 0.39 2.58 11.36
C SER A 122 1.16 3.47 10.37
N THR A 123 2.42 3.69 10.69
CA THR A 123 3.38 4.28 9.77
C THR A 123 4.34 3.22 9.26
N ARG A 124 4.86 3.42 8.06
CA ARG A 124 5.92 2.59 7.50
C ARG A 124 6.91 3.44 6.74
N ARG A 125 8.16 3.35 7.14
CA ARG A 125 9.26 4.05 6.48
C ARG A 125 9.94 3.11 5.49
N ASP A 126 10.14 3.59 4.29
CA ASP A 126 10.98 3.00 3.26
C ASP A 126 12.15 3.94 2.98
N ALA A 127 13.18 3.50 2.25
CA ALA A 127 14.36 4.30 1.95
C ALA A 127 14.04 5.67 1.30
N LYS A 128 12.94 5.76 0.56
CA LYS A 128 12.53 6.97 -0.18
C LYS A 128 11.25 7.62 0.31
N ASN A 129 10.43 6.93 1.10
CA ASN A 129 9.09 7.39 1.44
C ASN A 129 8.70 7.06 2.87
N LEU A 130 7.86 7.91 3.47
CA LEU A 130 7.03 7.57 4.61
C LEU A 130 5.62 7.25 4.13
N LEU A 131 5.07 6.11 4.53
CA LEU A 131 3.71 5.70 4.25
C LEU A 131 2.87 5.81 5.51
N LEU A 132 1.83 6.63 5.47
CA LEU A 132 0.80 6.71 6.49
C LEU A 132 -0.34 5.76 6.10
N CYS A 133 -0.42 4.61 6.77
CA CYS A 133 -1.37 3.55 6.44
C CYS A 133 -2.73 3.81 7.08
N LEU A 134 -3.79 3.80 6.27
CA LEU A 134 -5.17 3.87 6.72
C LEU A 134 -5.72 2.46 7.06
N PRO A 135 -6.84 2.34 7.80
CA PRO A 135 -7.47 1.04 8.12
C PRO A 135 -7.88 0.24 6.87
N ARG A 136 -8.23 0.92 5.78
CA ARG A 136 -8.48 0.32 4.46
C ARG A 136 -7.15 0.12 3.72
N PRO A 137 -7.09 -0.68 2.66
CA PRO A 137 -5.85 -0.88 1.90
C PRO A 137 -5.48 0.39 1.10
N ALA A 138 -5.33 1.50 1.81
CA ALA A 138 -4.92 2.79 1.30
C ALA A 138 -3.81 3.34 2.19
N ALA A 139 -2.88 4.07 1.61
CA ALA A 139 -1.84 4.79 2.32
C ALA A 139 -1.56 6.12 1.64
N ILE A 140 -1.20 7.11 2.44
CA ILE A 140 -0.69 8.38 1.96
C ILE A 140 0.83 8.24 1.87
N VAL A 141 1.37 8.56 0.71
CA VAL A 141 2.81 8.48 0.43
C VAL A 141 3.42 9.86 0.58
N ILE A 142 4.44 9.97 1.39
CA ILE A 142 5.19 11.21 1.62
C ILE A 142 6.64 10.95 1.21
N PRO A 143 7.13 11.58 0.12
CA PRO A 143 8.52 11.43 -0.30
C PRO A 143 9.48 12.02 0.75
N ALA A 144 10.39 11.20 1.28
CA ALA A 144 11.28 11.61 2.37
C ALA A 144 12.26 12.72 1.95
N ALA A 145 12.61 12.79 0.67
CA ALA A 145 13.57 13.77 0.15
C ALA A 145 13.09 15.23 0.19
N THR A 146 11.77 15.45 0.26
CA THR A 146 11.17 16.79 0.23
C THR A 146 10.64 17.24 1.59
N VAL A 147 10.83 16.43 2.61
CA VAL A 147 10.29 16.67 3.96
C VAL A 147 11.36 17.33 4.82
N PRO A 148 11.00 18.38 5.60
CA PRO A 148 11.91 19.00 6.56
C PRO A 148 12.41 18.00 7.60
N GLU A 149 13.63 18.23 8.09
CA GLU A 149 14.21 17.43 9.15
C GLU A 149 13.28 17.41 10.40
N GLY A 150 13.12 16.25 10.99
CA GLY A 150 12.25 16.05 12.15
C GLY A 150 10.74 15.87 11.85
N ALA A 151 10.24 16.27 10.66
CA ALA A 151 8.83 16.17 10.37
C ALA A 151 8.36 14.69 10.17
N LEU A 152 9.24 13.82 9.68
CA LEU A 152 8.93 12.39 9.56
C LEU A 152 8.83 11.74 10.94
N GLU A 153 9.77 12.02 11.83
CA GLU A 153 9.80 11.53 13.21
C GLU A 153 8.59 12.04 14.00
N PHE A 154 8.22 13.31 13.77
CA PHE A 154 7.00 13.88 14.35
C PHE A 154 5.75 13.13 13.91
N ALA A 155 5.59 12.88 12.62
CA ALA A 155 4.43 12.14 12.10
C ALA A 155 4.37 10.70 12.64
N GLU A 156 5.52 10.01 12.72
CA GLU A 156 5.61 8.67 13.30
C GLU A 156 5.24 8.66 14.79
N ALA A 157 5.72 9.63 15.56
CA ALA A 157 5.40 9.78 16.98
C ALA A 157 3.89 10.02 17.17
N ARG A 158 3.30 10.96 16.43
CA ARG A 158 1.87 11.27 16.55
C ARG A 158 0.96 10.10 16.19
N VAL A 159 1.29 9.34 15.15
CA VAL A 159 0.51 8.12 14.81
C VAL A 159 0.66 7.05 15.88
N ARG A 160 1.86 6.87 16.45
CA ARG A 160 2.09 5.93 17.54
C ARG A 160 1.31 6.31 18.79
N ASP A 161 1.38 7.58 19.21
CA ASP A 161 0.69 8.09 20.39
C ASP A 161 -0.83 7.99 20.24
N ALA A 162 -1.35 8.33 19.06
CA ALA A 162 -2.77 8.22 18.77
C ALA A 162 -3.30 6.77 18.80
N ASN A 163 -2.44 5.77 18.49
CA ASN A 163 -2.80 4.35 18.56
C ASN A 163 -2.54 3.73 19.94
N ALA A 164 -1.67 4.32 20.75
CA ALA A 164 -1.44 3.87 22.14
C ALA A 164 -2.57 4.32 23.09
N ALA A 165 -3.33 5.35 22.73
CA ALA A 165 -4.43 5.88 23.51
C ALA A 165 -5.78 5.15 23.30
N VAL A 166 -5.82 4.10 22.47
CA VAL A 166 -7.00 3.24 22.21
C VAL A 166 -6.83 1.90 22.89
#